data_bdf26168071637ada7f086a013b8d4ea
#
_entry.id   bdf26168071637ada7f086a013b8d4ea
#
_cell.length_a   1.000
_cell.length_b   1.000
_cell.length_c   1.000
_cell.angle_alpha   90.00
_cell.angle_beta   90.00
_cell.angle_gamma   90.00
#
_symmetry.space_group_name_H-M   'P 1'
#
loop_
_entity.id
_entity.type
_entity.pdbx_description
1 polymer ?
#
loop_
_entity_poly.entity_id
_entity_poly.type
_entity_poly.pdbx_seq_one_letter_code
_entity_poly.pdbx_strand_id
1 'polypeptide(L)'
;MLTLVFLTWHAAYVVADDKQGGLSTISHVGFLEEKAKSGDIKTQLRLGTMYRDGQGVPRNSQKSFYWFLQAANKGNVPAQLRVAKMLERGVGTNENKAAAFIWFSKAAKSGNNDALTNVGKMHQFGIGTQIDLQKAFRSYLRAAEQNQSEAQFHVAQMLYKGLGINKDMGNAIIWFEKSANQGNVDAKNLLGTFYLKGIGVPKSTDRGLELIISAATEGHPAAFHNLGLVYQLGLGVPRNDIYAYLWFAVATKSGHQSAKRFREGAALSMTPDAINTARALASACERKNFKMCISF
;
A
#
# COMPACT_ATOMS: atom_id res chain seq x y z
N MET A 1 -9.27 -47.24 52.39
CA MET A 1 -9.66 -45.87 52.08
C MET A 1 -8.47 -45.20 51.41
N LEU A 2 -8.39 -45.27 50.10
CA LEU A 2 -7.30 -44.68 49.29
C LEU A 2 -7.73 -43.30 48.83
N THR A 3 -6.99 -42.29 49.26
CA THR A 3 -7.14 -40.90 48.72
C THR A 3 -6.09 -40.66 47.65
N LEU A 4 -6.57 -40.49 46.41
CA LEU A 4 -5.75 -40.04 45.29
C LEU A 4 -5.38 -38.56 45.43
N VAL A 5 -4.09 -38.25 45.41
CA VAL A 5 -3.56 -36.90 45.37
C VAL A 5 -3.28 -36.58 43.89
N PHE A 6 -4.06 -35.63 43.32
CA PHE A 6 -3.81 -35.04 42.04
C PHE A 6 -2.66 -34.00 42.20
N LEU A 7 -1.53 -34.30 41.58
CA LEU A 7 -0.41 -33.31 41.42
C LEU A 7 -0.72 -32.47 40.17
N THR A 8 -1.17 -31.24 40.43
CA THR A 8 -1.25 -30.20 39.40
C THR A 8 0.14 -29.57 39.21
N TRP A 9 0.71 -29.72 38.02
CA TRP A 9 1.91 -29.02 37.59
C TRP A 9 1.57 -27.55 37.32
N HIS A 10 1.79 -26.68 38.32
CA HIS A 10 1.91 -25.24 38.08
C HIS A 10 3.37 -24.95 37.74
N ALA A 11 3.63 -24.55 36.51
CA ALA A 11 4.92 -23.99 36.13
C ALA A 11 5.08 -22.63 36.84
N ALA A 12 5.82 -22.62 37.90
CA ALA A 12 6.25 -21.39 38.57
C ALA A 12 7.19 -20.62 37.64
N TYR A 13 6.77 -19.44 37.18
CA TYR A 13 7.61 -18.48 36.53
C TYR A 13 8.47 -17.81 37.59
N VAL A 14 9.72 -18.26 37.77
CA VAL A 14 10.71 -17.57 38.59
C VAL A 14 11.26 -16.41 37.75
N VAL A 15 10.96 -15.19 38.17
CA VAL A 15 11.67 -13.98 37.73
C VAL A 15 13.04 -14.02 38.37
N ALA A 16 14.08 -14.34 37.62
CA ALA A 16 15.46 -14.29 38.07
C ALA A 16 16.13 -13.03 37.50
N ASP A 17 16.86 -12.41 38.39
CA ASP A 17 17.63 -11.18 38.41
C ASP A 17 18.52 -10.93 37.16
N ASP A 18 18.65 -9.66 36.78
CA ASP A 18 19.10 -9.07 35.51
C ASP A 18 20.57 -9.27 35.10
N LYS A 19 21.33 -10.16 35.73
CA LYS A 19 22.71 -10.47 35.33
C LYS A 19 22.91 -11.85 34.66
N GLN A 20 21.89 -12.69 34.63
CA GLN A 20 21.93 -14.00 33.95
C GLN A 20 21.11 -14.05 32.61
N GLY A 21 20.47 -12.96 32.24
CA GLY A 21 19.58 -12.88 31.05
C GLY A 21 20.27 -13.20 29.71
N GLY A 22 21.56 -12.91 29.59
CA GLY A 22 22.31 -13.14 28.35
C GLY A 22 22.57 -14.61 28.05
N LEU A 23 22.87 -15.43 29.00
CA LEU A 23 23.15 -16.86 28.82
C LEU A 23 21.88 -17.68 28.59
N SER A 24 20.78 -17.33 29.26
CA SER A 24 19.50 -18.03 29.06
C SER A 24 18.85 -17.74 27.70
N THR A 25 18.98 -16.52 27.18
CA THR A 25 18.50 -16.17 25.84
C THR A 25 19.32 -16.82 24.72
N ILE A 26 20.64 -16.92 24.87
CA ILE A 26 21.52 -17.61 23.90
C ILE A 26 21.18 -19.10 23.85
N SER A 27 20.96 -19.76 25.01
CA SER A 27 20.56 -21.17 25.05
C SER A 27 19.17 -21.39 24.43
N HIS A 28 18.23 -20.46 24.62
CA HIS A 28 16.89 -20.54 24.03
C HIS A 28 16.92 -20.37 22.52
N VAL A 29 17.72 -19.43 21.99
CA VAL A 29 17.85 -19.25 20.53
C VAL A 29 18.52 -20.48 19.89
N GLY A 30 19.56 -21.04 20.49
CA GLY A 30 20.19 -22.26 20.04
C GLY A 30 19.22 -23.44 19.95
N PHE A 31 18.37 -23.62 20.95
CA PHE A 31 17.30 -24.63 20.90
C PHE A 31 16.30 -24.39 19.76
N LEU A 32 15.91 -23.12 19.55
CA LEU A 32 15.02 -22.79 18.41
C LEU A 32 15.70 -23.05 17.07
N GLU A 33 17.00 -22.74 16.93
CA GLU A 33 17.74 -23.01 15.68
C GLU A 33 17.80 -24.52 15.38
N GLU A 34 18.08 -25.37 16.36
CA GLU A 34 18.08 -26.82 16.17
C GLU A 34 16.68 -27.35 15.78
N LYS A 35 15.64 -26.89 16.45
CA LYS A 35 14.26 -27.22 16.09
C LYS A 35 13.88 -26.72 14.69
N ALA A 36 14.33 -25.54 14.28
CA ALA A 36 14.10 -25.02 12.94
C ALA A 36 14.87 -25.83 11.86
N LYS A 37 16.10 -26.26 12.17
CA LYS A 37 16.91 -27.13 11.29
C LYS A 37 16.23 -28.50 11.08
N SER A 38 15.57 -29.05 12.09
CA SER A 38 14.77 -30.28 11.95
C SER A 38 13.54 -30.10 11.06
N GLY A 39 13.23 -28.84 10.68
CA GLY A 39 12.22 -28.53 9.67
C GLY A 39 10.91 -28.03 10.22
N ASP A 40 10.82 -27.64 11.49
CA ASP A 40 9.62 -27.03 12.05
C ASP A 40 9.37 -25.64 11.44
N ILE A 41 8.36 -25.55 10.58
CA ILE A 41 8.03 -24.33 9.82
C ILE A 41 7.68 -23.19 10.78
N LYS A 42 6.95 -23.47 11.87
CA LYS A 42 6.55 -22.45 12.84
C LYS A 42 7.80 -21.81 13.50
N THR A 43 8.78 -22.63 13.85
CA THR A 43 10.03 -22.13 14.43
C THR A 43 10.88 -21.40 13.39
N GLN A 44 10.92 -21.86 12.14
CA GLN A 44 11.60 -21.14 11.04
C GLN A 44 11.00 -19.73 10.84
N LEU A 45 9.69 -19.61 10.82
CA LEU A 45 9.01 -18.30 10.73
C LEU A 45 9.30 -17.40 11.94
N ARG A 46 9.31 -18.01 13.15
CA ARG A 46 9.65 -17.28 14.38
C ARG A 46 11.08 -16.75 14.34
N LEU A 47 12.05 -17.55 13.99
CA LEU A 47 13.46 -17.14 13.87
C LEU A 47 13.63 -16.08 12.77
N GLY A 48 12.98 -16.23 11.62
CA GLY A 48 12.99 -15.23 10.57
C GLY A 48 12.49 -13.87 11.07
N THR A 49 11.44 -13.87 11.89
CA THR A 49 10.88 -12.66 12.51
C THR A 49 11.81 -12.11 13.61
N MET A 50 12.34 -12.95 14.48
CA MET A 50 13.28 -12.54 15.55
C MET A 50 14.50 -11.83 14.97
N TYR A 51 15.12 -12.40 13.92
CA TYR A 51 16.28 -11.78 13.25
C TYR A 51 15.91 -10.51 12.46
N ARG A 52 14.68 -10.40 11.93
CA ARG A 52 14.20 -9.19 11.27
C ARG A 52 14.05 -8.03 12.25
N ASP A 53 13.44 -8.29 13.39
CA ASP A 53 12.99 -7.27 14.34
C ASP A 53 14.00 -7.02 15.49
N GLY A 54 14.96 -7.94 15.66
CA GLY A 54 15.92 -7.89 16.77
C GLY A 54 15.32 -8.34 18.11
N GLN A 55 14.34 -9.27 18.08
CA GLN A 55 13.65 -9.76 19.27
C GLN A 55 14.44 -10.91 19.91
N GLY A 56 15.13 -10.63 21.01
CA GLY A 56 15.97 -11.60 21.72
C GLY A 56 17.27 -11.99 21.00
N VAL A 57 17.53 -11.39 19.83
CA VAL A 57 18.75 -11.53 19.02
C VAL A 57 19.07 -10.21 18.33
N PRO A 58 20.34 -9.90 18.04
CA PRO A 58 20.70 -8.76 17.18
C PRO A 58 20.03 -8.89 15.81
N ARG A 59 19.55 -7.75 15.27
CA ARG A 59 19.00 -7.73 13.90
C ARG A 59 19.98 -8.28 12.89
N ASN A 60 19.52 -9.21 12.05
CA ASN A 60 20.32 -9.81 10.99
C ASN A 60 19.44 -10.20 9.82
N SER A 61 19.45 -9.35 8.78
CA SER A 61 18.61 -9.57 7.59
C SER A 61 18.97 -10.84 6.82
N GLN A 62 20.24 -11.25 6.80
CA GLN A 62 20.69 -12.47 6.11
C GLN A 62 20.15 -13.71 6.81
N LYS A 63 20.26 -13.78 8.17
CA LYS A 63 19.66 -14.88 8.95
C LYS A 63 18.13 -14.87 8.84
N SER A 64 17.50 -13.69 8.82
CA SER A 64 16.07 -13.55 8.59
C SER A 64 15.66 -14.13 7.23
N PHE A 65 16.37 -13.75 6.15
CA PHE A 65 16.15 -14.29 4.81
C PHE A 65 16.33 -15.80 4.78
N TYR A 66 17.39 -16.32 5.36
CA TYR A 66 17.65 -17.75 5.42
C TYR A 66 16.48 -18.52 6.03
N TRP A 67 16.00 -18.12 7.20
CA TRP A 67 14.91 -18.82 7.88
C TRP A 67 13.57 -18.72 7.15
N PHE A 68 13.26 -17.55 6.59
CA PHE A 68 12.06 -17.43 5.75
C PHE A 68 12.17 -18.28 4.48
N LEU A 69 13.37 -18.40 3.88
CA LEU A 69 13.61 -19.25 2.72
C LEU A 69 13.39 -20.72 3.05
N GLN A 70 13.85 -21.21 4.22
CA GLN A 70 13.59 -22.58 4.66
C GLN A 70 12.07 -22.85 4.75
N ALA A 71 11.31 -21.97 5.37
CA ALA A 71 9.86 -22.10 5.46
C ALA A 71 9.16 -22.00 4.09
N ALA A 72 9.62 -21.11 3.22
CA ALA A 72 9.09 -20.94 1.87
C ALA A 72 9.31 -22.18 0.98
N ASN A 73 10.48 -22.82 1.09
CA ASN A 73 10.80 -24.07 0.39
C ASN A 73 9.87 -25.22 0.80
N LYS A 74 9.32 -25.17 2.01
CA LYS A 74 8.30 -26.13 2.51
C LYS A 74 6.87 -25.74 2.13
N GLY A 75 6.71 -24.78 1.24
CA GLY A 75 5.39 -24.38 0.72
C GLY A 75 4.63 -23.38 1.60
N ASN A 76 5.24 -22.83 2.66
CA ASN A 76 4.56 -21.83 3.48
C ASN A 76 4.33 -20.54 2.70
N VAL A 77 3.09 -20.23 2.37
CA VAL A 77 2.70 -19.09 1.51
C VAL A 77 3.10 -17.74 2.11
N PRO A 78 2.87 -17.44 3.41
CA PRO A 78 3.39 -16.21 4.03
C PRO A 78 4.91 -16.06 3.92
N ALA A 79 5.67 -17.15 4.06
CA ALA A 79 7.13 -17.12 3.88
C ALA A 79 7.52 -16.88 2.42
N GLN A 80 6.84 -17.52 1.45
CA GLN A 80 7.06 -17.29 0.02
C GLN A 80 6.89 -15.81 -0.34
N LEU A 81 5.82 -15.16 0.14
CA LEU A 81 5.60 -13.72 -0.03
C LEU A 81 6.75 -12.89 0.55
N ARG A 82 7.19 -13.26 1.74
CA ARG A 82 8.26 -12.52 2.43
C ARG A 82 9.59 -12.66 1.71
N VAL A 83 9.94 -13.86 1.28
CA VAL A 83 11.15 -14.13 0.47
C VAL A 83 11.09 -13.37 -0.85
N ALA A 84 9.94 -13.34 -1.52
CA ALA A 84 9.76 -12.59 -2.75
C ALA A 84 10.03 -11.07 -2.53
N LYS A 85 9.44 -10.47 -1.49
CA LYS A 85 9.66 -9.06 -1.13
C LYS A 85 11.11 -8.77 -0.73
N MET A 86 11.78 -9.70 -0.06
CA MET A 86 13.19 -9.55 0.32
C MET A 86 14.10 -9.62 -0.91
N LEU A 87 13.86 -10.52 -1.85
CA LEU A 87 14.57 -10.60 -3.13
C LEU A 87 14.33 -9.38 -4.03
N GLU A 88 13.10 -8.86 -4.05
CA GLU A 88 12.75 -7.66 -4.81
C GLU A 88 13.52 -6.42 -4.36
N ARG A 89 13.81 -6.32 -3.04
CA ARG A 89 14.45 -5.14 -2.42
C ARG A 89 15.92 -5.36 -2.05
N GLY A 90 16.46 -6.55 -2.21
CA GLY A 90 17.81 -6.89 -1.77
C GLY A 90 17.98 -6.89 -0.24
N VAL A 91 16.94 -7.23 0.54
CA VAL A 91 17.00 -7.24 2.00
C VAL A 91 17.50 -8.60 2.50
N GLY A 92 18.70 -8.64 3.07
CA GLY A 92 19.35 -9.87 3.55
C GLY A 92 19.85 -10.80 2.45
N THR A 93 19.77 -10.36 1.21
CA THR A 93 20.24 -11.02 -0.01
C THR A 93 20.48 -9.98 -1.09
N ASN A 94 21.11 -10.34 -2.20
CA ASN A 94 21.19 -9.45 -3.37
C ASN A 94 19.82 -9.28 -4.01
N GLU A 95 19.53 -8.10 -4.57
CA GLU A 95 18.33 -7.86 -5.35
C GLU A 95 18.26 -8.85 -6.52
N ASN A 96 17.13 -9.53 -6.66
CA ASN A 96 16.87 -10.45 -7.76
C ASN A 96 15.38 -10.48 -8.09
N LYS A 97 14.98 -9.62 -9.02
CA LYS A 97 13.57 -9.49 -9.44
C LYS A 97 13.03 -10.74 -10.13
N ALA A 98 13.88 -11.48 -10.86
CA ALA A 98 13.46 -12.74 -11.50
C ALA A 98 13.16 -13.82 -10.45
N ALA A 99 14.02 -13.98 -9.44
CA ALA A 99 13.75 -14.89 -8.32
C ALA A 99 12.53 -14.44 -7.51
N ALA A 100 12.34 -13.13 -7.30
CA ALA A 100 11.16 -12.58 -6.65
C ALA A 100 9.87 -12.96 -7.40
N PHE A 101 9.87 -12.81 -8.73
CA PHE A 101 8.75 -13.23 -9.59
C PHE A 101 8.41 -14.72 -9.41
N ILE A 102 9.43 -15.59 -9.35
CA ILE A 102 9.19 -17.03 -9.14
C ILE A 102 8.50 -17.28 -7.79
N TRP A 103 8.94 -16.62 -6.72
CA TRP A 103 8.36 -16.79 -5.39
C TRP A 103 6.94 -16.18 -5.27
N PHE A 104 6.71 -14.99 -5.84
CA PHE A 104 5.36 -14.44 -5.94
C PHE A 104 4.45 -15.37 -6.74
N SER A 105 4.94 -15.95 -7.84
CA SER A 105 4.16 -16.89 -8.66
C SER A 105 3.81 -18.18 -7.90
N LYS A 106 4.71 -18.69 -7.05
CA LYS A 106 4.41 -19.84 -6.18
C LYS A 106 3.28 -19.49 -5.18
N ALA A 107 3.38 -18.35 -4.50
CA ALA A 107 2.35 -17.90 -3.57
C ALA A 107 1.00 -17.61 -4.28
N ALA A 108 1.04 -17.06 -5.48
CA ALA A 108 -0.16 -16.76 -6.29
C ALA A 108 -0.90 -18.04 -6.76
N LYS A 109 -0.19 -19.14 -6.99
CA LYS A 109 -0.82 -20.44 -7.29
C LYS A 109 -1.71 -20.93 -6.15
N SER A 110 -1.36 -20.61 -4.91
CA SER A 110 -2.18 -20.91 -3.72
C SER A 110 -3.33 -19.92 -3.51
N GLY A 111 -3.59 -19.01 -4.44
CA GLY A 111 -4.69 -18.04 -4.36
C GLY A 111 -4.41 -16.83 -3.48
N ASN A 112 -3.17 -16.60 -3.04
CA ASN A 112 -2.87 -15.44 -2.20
C ASN A 112 -3.01 -14.13 -2.99
N ASN A 113 -3.88 -13.22 -2.51
CA ASN A 113 -4.25 -11.98 -3.21
C ASN A 113 -3.08 -11.01 -3.38
N ASP A 114 -2.24 -10.85 -2.36
CA ASP A 114 -1.06 -9.98 -2.45
C ASP A 114 -0.09 -10.51 -3.50
N ALA A 115 0.10 -11.84 -3.55
CA ALA A 115 0.95 -12.46 -4.55
C ALA A 115 0.38 -12.30 -5.96
N LEU A 116 -0.93 -12.51 -6.14
CA LEU A 116 -1.61 -12.31 -7.41
C LEU A 116 -1.45 -10.86 -7.90
N THR A 117 -1.64 -9.88 -7.02
CA THR A 117 -1.45 -8.46 -7.36
C THR A 117 -0.01 -8.15 -7.74
N ASN A 118 0.99 -8.67 -7.00
CA ASN A 118 2.39 -8.48 -7.35
C ASN A 118 2.75 -9.16 -8.68
N VAL A 119 2.29 -10.39 -8.93
CA VAL A 119 2.48 -11.07 -10.23
C VAL A 119 1.86 -10.25 -11.36
N GLY A 120 0.67 -9.67 -11.14
CA GLY A 120 0.03 -8.74 -12.08
C GLY A 120 0.91 -7.53 -12.40
N LYS A 121 1.47 -6.87 -11.38
CA LYS A 121 2.40 -5.74 -11.55
C LYS A 121 3.67 -6.17 -12.30
N MET A 122 4.24 -7.30 -11.94
CA MET A 122 5.46 -7.80 -12.57
C MET A 122 5.26 -8.10 -14.05
N HIS A 123 4.13 -8.68 -14.44
CA HIS A 123 3.77 -8.85 -15.86
C HIS A 123 3.45 -7.52 -16.56
N GLN A 124 2.79 -6.57 -15.87
CA GLN A 124 2.42 -5.29 -16.45
C GLN A 124 3.65 -4.43 -16.80
N PHE A 125 4.68 -4.46 -15.94
CA PHE A 125 5.86 -3.58 -16.06
C PHE A 125 7.13 -4.32 -16.47
N GLY A 126 7.10 -5.62 -16.70
CA GLY A 126 8.28 -6.42 -17.06
C GLY A 126 9.28 -6.55 -15.92
N ILE A 127 8.82 -6.59 -14.66
CA ILE A 127 9.69 -6.67 -13.48
C ILE A 127 10.07 -8.13 -13.23
N GLY A 128 11.31 -8.50 -13.53
CA GLY A 128 11.80 -9.88 -13.36
C GLY A 128 11.15 -10.93 -14.29
N THR A 129 10.34 -10.50 -15.23
CA THR A 129 9.70 -11.29 -16.28
C THR A 129 9.45 -10.42 -17.50
N GLN A 130 9.04 -11.01 -18.61
CA GLN A 130 8.60 -10.27 -19.79
C GLN A 130 7.25 -9.57 -19.54
N ILE A 131 7.02 -8.44 -20.22
CA ILE A 131 5.74 -7.76 -20.23
C ILE A 131 4.70 -8.68 -20.86
N ASP A 132 3.60 -8.90 -20.14
CA ASP A 132 2.45 -9.66 -20.60
C ASP A 132 1.17 -9.07 -19.99
N LEU A 133 0.56 -8.13 -20.70
CA LEU A 133 -0.60 -7.40 -20.20
C LEU A 133 -1.82 -8.31 -20.01
N GLN A 134 -1.94 -9.39 -20.79
CA GLN A 134 -3.05 -10.33 -20.60
C GLN A 134 -2.89 -11.16 -19.32
N LYS A 135 -1.65 -11.62 -19.02
CA LYS A 135 -1.37 -12.28 -17.73
C LYS A 135 -1.50 -11.31 -16.57
N ALA A 136 -1.08 -10.05 -16.73
CA ALA A 136 -1.29 -9.01 -15.73
C ALA A 136 -2.77 -8.86 -15.39
N PHE A 137 -3.63 -8.66 -16.40
CA PHE A 137 -5.07 -8.52 -16.23
C PHE A 137 -5.68 -9.74 -15.51
N ARG A 138 -5.35 -10.96 -15.95
CA ARG A 138 -5.86 -12.19 -15.32
C ARG A 138 -5.45 -12.32 -13.86
N SER A 139 -4.20 -11.93 -13.53
CA SER A 139 -3.71 -11.99 -12.16
C SER A 139 -4.42 -10.98 -11.26
N TYR A 140 -4.58 -9.74 -11.74
CA TYR A 140 -5.34 -8.72 -11.02
C TYR A 140 -6.82 -9.11 -10.86
N LEU A 141 -7.45 -9.64 -11.92
CA LEU A 141 -8.86 -10.03 -11.87
C LEU A 141 -9.11 -11.09 -10.80
N ARG A 142 -8.27 -12.13 -10.72
CA ARG A 142 -8.37 -13.16 -9.69
C ARG A 142 -8.26 -12.60 -8.26
N ALA A 143 -7.41 -11.61 -8.02
CA ALA A 143 -7.31 -10.94 -6.73
C ALA A 143 -8.50 -9.98 -6.49
N ALA A 144 -8.96 -9.27 -7.52
CA ALA A 144 -10.08 -8.35 -7.45
C ALA A 144 -11.41 -9.06 -7.13
N GLU A 145 -11.64 -10.24 -7.71
CA GLU A 145 -12.79 -11.11 -7.42
C GLU A 145 -12.80 -11.61 -5.97
N GLN A 146 -11.64 -11.71 -5.34
CA GLN A 146 -11.47 -11.99 -3.91
C GLN A 146 -11.50 -10.71 -3.05
N ASN A 147 -12.07 -9.64 -3.58
CA ASN A 147 -12.31 -8.37 -2.90
C ASN A 147 -11.04 -7.60 -2.48
N GLN A 148 -9.90 -7.79 -3.16
CA GLN A 148 -8.69 -7.03 -2.89
C GLN A 148 -8.73 -5.68 -3.62
N SER A 149 -8.80 -4.56 -2.86
CA SER A 149 -9.10 -3.23 -3.40
C SER A 149 -8.04 -2.69 -4.37
N GLU A 150 -6.75 -2.97 -4.12
CA GLU A 150 -5.67 -2.57 -5.02
C GLU A 150 -5.78 -3.27 -6.37
N ALA A 151 -6.09 -4.58 -6.37
CA ALA A 151 -6.30 -5.33 -7.60
C ALA A 151 -7.54 -4.84 -8.37
N GLN A 152 -8.63 -4.51 -7.68
CA GLN A 152 -9.83 -3.91 -8.28
C GLN A 152 -9.49 -2.60 -9.00
N PHE A 153 -8.66 -1.75 -8.38
CA PHE A 153 -8.17 -0.53 -9.02
C PHE A 153 -7.37 -0.82 -10.29
N HIS A 154 -6.47 -1.80 -10.26
CA HIS A 154 -5.68 -2.18 -11.44
C HIS A 154 -6.54 -2.77 -12.56
N VAL A 155 -7.51 -3.63 -12.25
CA VAL A 155 -8.49 -4.14 -13.22
C VAL A 155 -9.24 -2.99 -13.86
N ALA A 156 -9.75 -2.05 -13.06
CA ALA A 156 -10.46 -0.87 -13.55
C ALA A 156 -9.58 -0.02 -14.49
N GLN A 157 -8.32 0.21 -14.13
CA GLN A 157 -7.38 0.94 -14.98
C GLN A 157 -7.11 0.24 -16.31
N MET A 158 -6.94 -1.08 -16.31
CA MET A 158 -6.69 -1.86 -17.52
C MET A 158 -7.90 -1.84 -18.46
N LEU A 159 -9.11 -1.99 -17.92
CA LEU A 159 -10.36 -1.85 -18.67
C LEU A 159 -10.55 -0.42 -19.24
N TYR A 160 -10.30 0.60 -18.41
CA TYR A 160 -10.40 2.01 -18.84
C TYR A 160 -9.45 2.35 -19.97
N LYS A 161 -8.20 1.84 -19.91
CA LYS A 161 -7.16 2.14 -20.91
C LYS A 161 -7.11 1.16 -22.08
N GLY A 162 -7.75 0.00 -21.98
CA GLY A 162 -7.64 -1.08 -22.96
C GLY A 162 -6.27 -1.78 -22.93
N LEU A 163 -5.70 -1.99 -21.74
CA LEU A 163 -4.37 -2.60 -21.58
C LEU A 163 -4.49 -4.13 -21.47
N GLY A 164 -4.11 -4.85 -22.51
CA GLY A 164 -4.18 -6.32 -22.56
C GLY A 164 -5.58 -6.91 -22.62
N ILE A 165 -6.60 -6.06 -22.70
CA ILE A 165 -8.02 -6.36 -22.83
C ILE A 165 -8.69 -5.25 -23.65
N ASN A 166 -9.83 -5.50 -24.26
CA ASN A 166 -10.60 -4.45 -24.90
C ASN A 166 -11.05 -3.40 -23.89
N LYS A 167 -11.02 -2.13 -24.32
CA LYS A 167 -11.51 -1.04 -23.49
C LYS A 167 -12.99 -1.24 -23.14
N ASP A 168 -13.31 -1.16 -21.87
CA ASP A 168 -14.67 -1.29 -21.35
C ASP A 168 -14.87 -0.29 -20.20
N MET A 169 -15.47 0.85 -20.54
CA MET A 169 -15.68 1.93 -19.57
C MET A 169 -16.73 1.59 -18.53
N GLY A 170 -17.77 0.84 -18.88
CA GLY A 170 -18.82 0.45 -17.95
C GLY A 170 -18.28 -0.44 -16.83
N ASN A 171 -17.60 -1.52 -17.21
CA ASN A 171 -16.95 -2.39 -16.23
C ASN A 171 -15.81 -1.70 -15.46
N ALA A 172 -15.08 -0.78 -16.11
CA ALA A 172 -14.05 0.01 -15.42
C ALA A 172 -14.64 0.81 -14.25
N ILE A 173 -15.77 1.50 -14.46
CA ILE A 173 -16.47 2.25 -13.41
C ILE A 173 -16.88 1.34 -12.25
N ILE A 174 -17.49 0.20 -12.54
CA ILE A 174 -17.91 -0.76 -11.52
C ILE A 174 -16.72 -1.19 -10.63
N TRP A 175 -15.58 -1.48 -11.23
CA TRP A 175 -14.39 -1.85 -10.47
C TRP A 175 -13.75 -0.67 -9.73
N PHE A 176 -13.76 0.54 -10.30
CA PHE A 176 -13.33 1.75 -9.58
C PHE A 176 -14.22 2.01 -8.36
N GLU A 177 -15.54 1.86 -8.48
CA GLU A 177 -16.47 2.01 -7.36
C GLU A 177 -16.22 1.00 -6.26
N LYS A 178 -16.06 -0.30 -6.61
CA LYS A 178 -15.71 -1.33 -5.63
C LYS A 178 -14.43 -0.99 -4.87
N SER A 179 -13.40 -0.55 -5.58
CA SER A 179 -12.12 -0.16 -4.99
C SER A 179 -12.23 1.08 -4.10
N ALA A 180 -12.91 2.13 -4.58
CA ALA A 180 -13.13 3.37 -3.84
C ALA A 180 -13.93 3.16 -2.55
N ASN A 181 -14.97 2.31 -2.60
CA ASN A 181 -15.79 1.95 -1.43
C ASN A 181 -15.01 1.19 -0.37
N GLN A 182 -13.91 0.51 -0.73
CA GLN A 182 -12.97 -0.09 0.19
C GLN A 182 -11.85 0.87 0.66
N GLY A 183 -11.96 2.15 0.32
CA GLY A 183 -11.00 3.17 0.77
C GLY A 183 -9.79 3.35 -0.14
N ASN A 184 -9.72 2.75 -1.32
CA ASN A 184 -8.60 3.00 -2.23
C ASN A 184 -8.59 4.47 -2.69
N VAL A 185 -7.56 5.19 -2.30
CA VAL A 185 -7.47 6.65 -2.47
C VAL A 185 -7.28 7.05 -3.94
N ASP A 186 -6.52 6.26 -4.69
CA ASP A 186 -6.34 6.45 -6.13
C ASP A 186 -7.68 6.28 -6.88
N ALA A 187 -8.46 5.26 -6.50
CA ALA A 187 -9.78 5.01 -7.09
C ALA A 187 -10.75 6.15 -6.77
N LYS A 188 -10.78 6.63 -5.51
CA LYS A 188 -11.60 7.80 -5.12
C LYS A 188 -11.26 9.02 -5.96
N ASN A 189 -9.97 9.35 -6.07
CA ASN A 189 -9.53 10.52 -6.82
C ASN A 189 -9.89 10.43 -8.31
N LEU A 190 -9.66 9.28 -8.93
CA LEU A 190 -9.94 9.09 -10.36
C LEU A 190 -11.44 9.08 -10.64
N LEU A 191 -12.21 8.35 -9.85
CA LEU A 191 -13.67 8.29 -9.95
C LEU A 191 -14.31 9.66 -9.70
N GLY A 192 -13.80 10.41 -8.73
CA GLY A 192 -14.22 11.80 -8.49
C GLY A 192 -14.01 12.68 -9.72
N THR A 193 -12.88 12.55 -10.40
CA THR A 193 -12.61 13.24 -11.67
C THR A 193 -13.58 12.83 -12.77
N PHE A 194 -13.96 11.54 -12.82
CA PHE A 194 -14.94 11.05 -13.82
C PHE A 194 -16.32 11.65 -13.56
N TYR A 195 -16.79 11.72 -12.32
CA TYR A 195 -18.05 12.37 -11.99
C TYR A 195 -18.05 13.87 -12.29
N LEU A 196 -16.96 14.61 -12.00
CA LEU A 196 -16.86 16.03 -12.34
C LEU A 196 -16.95 16.29 -13.85
N LYS A 197 -16.42 15.36 -14.68
CA LYS A 197 -16.34 15.53 -16.14
C LYS A 197 -17.43 14.80 -16.90
N GLY A 198 -18.20 13.91 -16.27
CA GLY A 198 -19.17 13.04 -16.95
C GLY A 198 -18.49 11.96 -17.83
N ILE A 199 -17.37 11.40 -17.39
CA ILE A 199 -16.61 10.38 -18.15
C ILE A 199 -17.10 9.00 -17.74
N GLY A 200 -17.88 8.34 -18.59
CA GLY A 200 -18.43 7.01 -18.34
C GLY A 200 -19.53 6.93 -17.29
N VAL A 201 -19.82 8.04 -16.64
CA VAL A 201 -20.90 8.22 -15.65
C VAL A 201 -21.65 9.53 -15.93
N PRO A 202 -22.92 9.65 -15.55
CA PRO A 202 -23.60 10.95 -15.55
C PRO A 202 -22.79 11.96 -14.73
N LYS A 203 -22.65 13.19 -15.26
CA LYS A 203 -21.94 14.25 -14.54
C LYS A 203 -22.65 14.52 -13.21
N SER A 204 -21.88 14.48 -12.13
CA SER A 204 -22.34 14.81 -10.77
C SER A 204 -21.22 15.53 -10.03
N THR A 205 -21.40 16.84 -9.90
CA THR A 205 -20.39 17.69 -9.24
C THR A 205 -20.26 17.34 -7.76
N ASP A 206 -21.38 17.13 -7.08
CA ASP A 206 -21.41 16.83 -5.63
C ASP A 206 -20.68 15.50 -5.34
N ARG A 207 -21.00 14.45 -6.12
CA ARG A 207 -20.35 13.16 -5.96
C ARG A 207 -18.86 13.21 -6.31
N GLY A 208 -18.52 13.97 -7.36
CA GLY A 208 -17.14 14.21 -7.76
C GLY A 208 -16.31 14.89 -6.67
N LEU A 209 -16.88 15.97 -6.08
CA LEU A 209 -16.26 16.70 -4.98
C LEU A 209 -16.10 15.83 -3.74
N GLU A 210 -17.14 15.13 -3.31
CA GLU A 210 -17.10 14.21 -2.17
C GLU A 210 -15.92 13.24 -2.27
N LEU A 211 -15.75 12.60 -3.42
CA LEU A 211 -14.67 11.63 -3.65
C LEU A 211 -13.29 12.27 -3.68
N ILE A 212 -13.12 13.43 -4.32
CA ILE A 212 -11.84 14.15 -4.36
C ILE A 212 -11.48 14.66 -2.96
N ILE A 213 -12.44 15.20 -2.22
CA ILE A 213 -12.25 15.64 -0.84
C ILE A 213 -11.82 14.46 0.04
N SER A 214 -12.52 13.32 -0.07
CA SER A 214 -12.13 12.12 0.67
C SER A 214 -10.69 11.70 0.38
N ALA A 215 -10.26 11.71 -0.89
CA ALA A 215 -8.89 11.42 -1.27
C ALA A 215 -7.89 12.46 -0.75
N ALA A 216 -8.25 13.73 -0.77
CA ALA A 216 -7.42 14.83 -0.26
C ALA A 216 -7.24 14.75 1.25
N THR A 217 -8.26 14.39 2.02
CA THR A 217 -8.15 14.20 3.48
C THR A 217 -7.23 13.06 3.87
N GLU A 218 -7.00 12.10 2.98
CA GLU A 218 -6.03 11.02 3.12
C GLU A 218 -4.62 11.41 2.61
N GLY A 219 -4.43 12.67 2.21
CA GLY A 219 -3.12 13.20 1.81
C GLY A 219 -2.72 12.91 0.37
N HIS A 220 -3.66 12.54 -0.51
CA HIS A 220 -3.34 12.14 -1.88
C HIS A 220 -2.91 13.36 -2.76
N PRO A 221 -1.68 13.38 -3.31
CA PRO A 221 -1.15 14.56 -4.01
C PRO A 221 -1.97 15.00 -5.23
N ALA A 222 -2.48 14.03 -6.02
CA ALA A 222 -3.30 14.35 -7.19
C ALA A 222 -4.70 14.85 -6.78
N ALA A 223 -5.23 14.47 -5.62
CA ALA A 223 -6.49 15.01 -5.12
C ALA A 223 -6.35 16.48 -4.72
N PHE A 224 -5.23 16.87 -4.11
CA PHE A 224 -4.94 18.29 -3.87
C PHE A 224 -4.87 19.09 -5.18
N HIS A 225 -4.22 18.53 -6.20
CA HIS A 225 -4.18 19.17 -7.53
C HIS A 225 -5.59 19.31 -8.12
N ASN A 226 -6.42 18.27 -8.00
CA ASN A 226 -7.80 18.31 -8.49
C ASN A 226 -8.66 19.33 -7.72
N LEU A 227 -8.47 19.50 -6.41
CA LEU A 227 -9.10 20.58 -5.65
C LEU A 227 -8.66 21.95 -6.16
N GLY A 228 -7.39 22.14 -6.50
CA GLY A 228 -6.91 23.34 -7.16
C GLY A 228 -7.67 23.64 -8.45
N LEU A 229 -7.88 22.63 -9.30
CA LEU A 229 -8.67 22.76 -10.54
C LEU A 229 -10.16 23.05 -10.25
N VAL A 230 -10.73 22.42 -9.24
CA VAL A 230 -12.13 22.68 -8.80
C VAL A 230 -12.34 24.15 -8.49
N TYR A 231 -11.48 24.76 -7.70
CA TYR A 231 -11.59 26.19 -7.39
C TYR A 231 -11.23 27.11 -8.55
N GLN A 232 -10.24 26.74 -9.35
CA GLN A 232 -9.83 27.52 -10.52
C GLN A 232 -10.95 27.59 -11.59
N LEU A 233 -11.67 26.50 -11.78
CA LEU A 233 -12.72 26.37 -12.80
C LEU A 233 -14.13 26.60 -12.26
N GLY A 234 -14.31 26.72 -10.95
CA GLY A 234 -15.63 26.86 -10.33
C GLY A 234 -16.50 25.63 -10.48
N LEU A 235 -15.93 24.42 -10.29
CA LEU A 235 -16.64 23.17 -10.46
C LEU A 235 -17.39 22.79 -9.17
N GLY A 236 -18.65 23.20 -9.06
CA GLY A 236 -19.53 22.98 -7.89
C GLY A 236 -19.24 23.89 -6.71
N VAL A 237 -18.26 24.76 -6.82
CA VAL A 237 -17.94 25.83 -5.88
C VAL A 237 -17.70 27.13 -6.64
N PRO A 238 -17.89 28.30 -6.03
CA PRO A 238 -17.49 29.56 -6.66
C PRO A 238 -16.00 29.56 -7.02
N ARG A 239 -15.66 30.09 -8.21
CA ARG A 239 -14.26 30.27 -8.60
C ARG A 239 -13.52 31.07 -7.54
N ASN A 240 -12.33 30.61 -7.15
CA ASN A 240 -11.50 31.27 -6.15
C ASN A 240 -10.02 31.02 -6.39
N ASP A 241 -9.30 32.00 -6.92
CA ASP A 241 -7.90 31.88 -7.29
C ASP A 241 -6.99 31.73 -6.04
N ILE A 242 -7.38 32.24 -4.86
CA ILE A 242 -6.65 32.04 -3.60
C ILE A 242 -6.68 30.56 -3.19
N TYR A 243 -7.86 29.92 -3.20
CA TYR A 243 -7.96 28.48 -2.91
C TYR A 243 -7.36 27.61 -4.00
N ALA A 244 -7.46 28.02 -5.26
CA ALA A 244 -6.79 27.31 -6.36
C ALA A 244 -5.26 27.31 -6.14
N TYR A 245 -4.66 28.47 -5.88
CA TYR A 245 -3.23 28.59 -5.57
C TYR A 245 -2.85 27.77 -4.33
N LEU A 246 -3.62 27.85 -3.25
CA LEU A 246 -3.41 27.09 -2.02
C LEU A 246 -3.28 25.59 -2.32
N TRP A 247 -4.27 25.02 -2.99
CA TRP A 247 -4.30 23.58 -3.25
C TRP A 247 -3.21 23.13 -4.23
N PHE A 248 -2.86 23.94 -5.23
CA PHE A 248 -1.72 23.66 -6.07
C PHE A 248 -0.39 23.77 -5.30
N ALA A 249 -0.26 24.66 -4.33
CA ALA A 249 0.92 24.76 -3.48
C ALA A 249 1.08 23.52 -2.61
N VAL A 250 0.00 23.07 -1.96
CA VAL A 250 -0.03 21.83 -1.18
C VAL A 250 0.33 20.62 -2.06
N ALA A 251 -0.29 20.50 -3.25
CA ALA A 251 0.01 19.43 -4.19
C ALA A 251 1.49 19.42 -4.63
N THR A 252 2.05 20.59 -4.88
CA THR A 252 3.48 20.76 -5.25
C THR A 252 4.39 20.22 -4.14
N LYS A 253 4.11 20.61 -2.90
CA LYS A 253 4.91 20.18 -1.74
C LYS A 253 4.75 18.67 -1.46
N SER A 254 3.57 18.13 -1.74
CA SER A 254 3.30 16.69 -1.66
C SER A 254 3.86 15.88 -2.84
N GLY A 255 4.62 16.50 -3.74
CA GLY A 255 5.34 15.82 -4.84
C GLY A 255 4.55 15.67 -6.14
N HIS A 256 3.39 16.34 -6.31
CA HIS A 256 2.66 16.30 -7.58
C HIS A 256 3.36 17.11 -8.66
N GLN A 257 3.93 16.45 -9.68
CA GLN A 257 4.86 17.03 -10.64
C GLN A 257 4.31 18.24 -11.41
N SER A 258 3.07 18.20 -11.89
CA SER A 258 2.49 19.28 -12.69
C SER A 258 1.92 20.44 -11.85
N ALA A 259 1.70 20.25 -10.54
CA ALA A 259 1.02 21.24 -9.70
C ALA A 259 1.76 22.59 -9.61
N LYS A 260 3.09 22.57 -9.68
CA LYS A 260 3.91 23.80 -9.71
C LYS A 260 3.50 24.73 -10.85
N ARG A 261 3.36 24.20 -12.07
CA ARG A 261 2.94 24.99 -13.26
C ARG A 261 1.54 25.58 -13.07
N PHE A 262 0.61 24.84 -12.51
CA PHE A 262 -0.75 25.34 -12.26
C PHE A 262 -0.80 26.40 -11.17
N ARG A 263 0.02 26.24 -10.12
CA ARG A 263 0.19 27.27 -9.08
C ARG A 263 0.74 28.56 -9.65
N GLU A 264 1.75 28.49 -10.49
CA GLU A 264 2.35 29.66 -11.16
C GLU A 264 1.34 30.31 -12.11
N GLY A 265 0.54 29.51 -12.85
CA GLY A 265 -0.54 30.02 -13.67
C GLY A 265 -1.62 30.75 -12.87
N ALA A 266 -2.04 30.21 -11.73
CA ALA A 266 -3.01 30.85 -10.84
C ALA A 266 -2.48 32.20 -10.30
N ALA A 267 -1.18 32.30 -10.02
CA ALA A 267 -0.56 33.51 -9.51
C ALA A 267 -0.62 34.70 -10.50
N LEU A 268 -0.70 34.43 -11.81
CA LEU A 268 -0.72 35.51 -12.83
C LEU A 268 -1.95 36.42 -12.73
N SER A 269 -3.06 35.93 -12.18
CA SER A 269 -4.30 36.71 -11.98
C SER A 269 -4.45 37.27 -10.57
N MET A 270 -3.46 37.08 -9.68
CA MET A 270 -3.54 37.42 -8.26
C MET A 270 -2.67 38.64 -7.90
N THR A 271 -3.12 39.41 -6.92
CA THR A 271 -2.29 40.44 -6.28
C THR A 271 -1.24 39.83 -5.37
N PRO A 272 -0.12 40.52 -5.06
CA PRO A 272 0.88 40.05 -4.10
C PRO A 272 0.27 39.67 -2.72
N ASP A 273 -0.71 40.45 -2.22
CA ASP A 273 -1.38 40.18 -0.95
C ASP A 273 -2.25 38.91 -1.00
N ALA A 274 -2.95 38.68 -2.12
CA ALA A 274 -3.70 37.44 -2.34
C ALA A 274 -2.79 36.21 -2.36
N ILE A 275 -1.60 36.32 -3.01
CA ILE A 275 -0.59 35.25 -3.01
C ILE A 275 -0.06 34.98 -1.59
N ASN A 276 0.23 36.02 -0.81
CA ASN A 276 0.68 35.88 0.57
C ASN A 276 -0.41 35.23 1.45
N THR A 277 -1.64 35.62 1.28
CA THR A 277 -2.80 35.00 1.94
C THR A 277 -2.88 33.51 1.58
N ALA A 278 -2.80 33.16 0.31
CA ALA A 278 -2.85 31.76 -0.14
C ALA A 278 -1.70 30.93 0.44
N ARG A 279 -0.48 31.47 0.51
CA ARG A 279 0.69 30.80 1.12
C ARG A 279 0.49 30.58 2.62
N ALA A 280 -0.01 31.57 3.33
CA ALA A 280 -0.29 31.46 4.76
C ALA A 280 -1.35 30.37 5.05
N LEU A 281 -2.43 30.35 4.26
CA LEU A 281 -3.46 29.33 4.32
C LEU A 281 -2.89 27.93 4.01
N ALA A 282 -2.08 27.76 2.96
CA ALA A 282 -1.47 26.48 2.63
C ALA A 282 -0.61 25.93 3.79
N SER A 283 0.21 26.79 4.40
CA SER A 283 1.03 26.41 5.55
C SER A 283 0.17 26.07 6.79
N ALA A 284 -0.95 26.75 6.99
CA ALA A 284 -1.88 26.44 8.07
C ALA A 284 -2.59 25.09 7.85
N CYS A 285 -2.97 24.79 6.61
CA CYS A 285 -3.60 23.52 6.21
C CYS A 285 -2.70 22.33 6.48
N GLU A 286 -1.43 22.43 6.10
CA GLU A 286 -0.44 21.38 6.33
C GLU A 286 -0.28 21.05 7.81
N ARG A 287 -0.17 22.07 8.67
CA ARG A 287 -0.04 21.87 10.13
C ARG A 287 -1.25 21.17 10.75
N LYS A 288 -2.41 21.23 10.13
CA LYS A 288 -3.68 20.65 10.61
C LYS A 288 -4.10 19.39 9.84
N ASN A 289 -3.17 18.71 9.20
CA ASN A 289 -3.43 17.50 8.39
C ASN A 289 -4.59 17.67 7.38
N PHE A 290 -4.69 18.86 6.75
CA PHE A 290 -5.61 19.20 5.67
C PHE A 290 -7.11 19.18 6.02
N LYS A 291 -7.54 18.43 7.06
CA LYS A 291 -8.96 18.23 7.40
C LYS A 291 -9.76 19.51 7.64
N MET A 292 -9.11 20.55 8.21
CA MET A 292 -9.79 21.83 8.50
C MET A 292 -9.83 22.81 7.33
N CYS A 293 -9.16 22.52 6.23
CA CYS A 293 -9.13 23.40 5.07
C CYS A 293 -10.09 22.96 3.97
N ILE A 294 -10.77 21.86 4.17
CA ILE A 294 -11.71 21.25 3.24
C ILE A 294 -13.16 21.55 3.68
N SER A 295 -13.37 22.16 4.85
CA SER A 295 -14.71 22.64 5.28
C SER A 295 -15.10 23.84 4.41
N PHE A 296 -16.10 23.64 3.56
CA PHE A 296 -16.79 24.65 2.77
C PHE A 296 -17.81 25.39 3.62
#